data_79903c7cde2b8dff13d2eeacf343136e
#
_entry.id   79903c7cde2b8dff13d2eeacf343136e
#
_cell.length_a   1.000
_cell.length_b   1.000
_cell.length_c   1.000
_cell.angle_alpha   90.00
_cell.angle_beta   90.00
_cell.angle_gamma   90.00
#
_symmetry.space_group_name_H-M   'P 1'
#
loop_
_entity.id
_entity.type
_entity.pdbx_description
1 polymer ?
#
loop_
_entity_poly.entity_id
_entity_poly.type
_entity_poly.pdbx_seq_one_letter_code
_entity_poly.pdbx_strand_id
1 'polypeptide(L)'
;MALDMLGELEAFATVARKRSFVAAARALGRSPSALTRAVQALEESVGGKLFNRSSNAVSLTEAGERLLPHAYKMLDLQREADEDLAGISGQAYGWVRFSAPEFLGHGVLPRLIAQYAERYPDVNVDGIFTDETIDPAKSKLDFSIRGGYPQSSDLIGFPLWSYSRYLYASPEYLERHGMPDSIEALEAHSLILHTAPRILKEWNFRSEAQAISVRAHPKFRFNSGSAVFQAALAGLGIARLADWLAEPEVQAGRLLRVCPEYKLTSSSGESPQMHAVYPAGNLPLRVKSLL
;
A
#
# COMPACT_ATOMS: atom_id res chain seq x y z
N MET A 1 2.10 38.87 5.64
CA MET A 1 1.02 38.54 4.67
C MET A 1 1.04 37.04 4.22
N ALA A 2 2.15 36.45 3.87
CA ALA A 2 2.17 35.05 3.37
C ALA A 2 1.88 33.98 4.44
N LEU A 3 2.23 34.17 5.69
CA LEU A 3 1.99 33.19 6.80
C LEU A 3 0.53 33.14 7.25
N ASP A 4 -0.25 34.21 7.10
CA ASP A 4 -1.67 34.25 7.43
C ASP A 4 -2.51 33.41 6.41
N MET A 5 -2.13 33.43 5.14
CA MET A 5 -2.85 32.76 4.07
C MET A 5 -2.85 31.22 4.21
N LEU A 6 -1.81 30.60 4.78
CA LEU A 6 -1.77 29.17 5.04
C LEU A 6 -2.78 28.73 6.10
N GLY A 7 -2.93 29.51 7.18
CA GLY A 7 -3.95 29.26 8.20
C GLY A 7 -5.39 29.44 7.68
N GLU A 8 -5.60 30.31 6.71
CA GLU A 8 -6.88 30.51 6.01
C GLU A 8 -7.18 29.36 5.05
N LEU A 9 -6.16 28.88 4.31
CA LEU A 9 -6.27 27.71 3.43
C LEU A 9 -6.55 26.43 4.23
N GLU A 10 -5.92 26.25 5.40
CA GLU A 10 -6.19 25.13 6.30
C GLU A 10 -7.66 25.16 6.80
N ALA A 11 -8.14 26.33 7.22
CA ALA A 11 -9.52 26.52 7.62
C ALA A 11 -10.50 26.15 6.49
N PHE A 12 -10.24 26.68 5.28
CA PHE A 12 -11.04 26.38 4.09
C PHE A 12 -11.06 24.88 3.75
N ALA A 13 -9.89 24.24 3.63
CA ALA A 13 -9.75 22.82 3.30
C ALA A 13 -10.43 21.91 4.35
N THR A 14 -10.33 22.29 5.65
CA THR A 14 -10.95 21.52 6.72
C THR A 14 -12.47 21.66 6.71
N VAL A 15 -13.03 22.85 6.43
CA VAL A 15 -14.49 23.06 6.27
C VAL A 15 -15.00 22.27 5.07
N ALA A 16 -14.29 22.29 3.95
CA ALA A 16 -14.65 21.51 2.76
C ALA A 16 -14.74 20.01 3.05
N ARG A 17 -13.74 19.46 3.75
CA ARG A 17 -13.69 18.05 4.14
C ARG A 17 -14.78 17.66 5.14
N LYS A 18 -15.01 18.49 6.17
CA LYS A 18 -15.98 18.21 7.25
C LYS A 18 -17.43 18.61 6.88
N ARG A 19 -17.60 19.39 5.82
CA ARG A 19 -18.91 19.97 5.39
C ARG A 19 -19.66 20.66 6.54
N SER A 20 -18.93 21.18 7.52
CA SER A 20 -19.46 21.83 8.73
C SER A 20 -18.44 22.73 9.35
N PHE A 21 -18.77 24.01 9.53
CA PHE A 21 -17.91 24.98 10.22
C PHE A 21 -17.67 24.60 11.70
N VAL A 22 -18.69 24.08 12.38
CA VAL A 22 -18.57 23.68 13.79
C VAL A 22 -17.66 22.46 13.93
N ALA A 23 -17.82 21.45 13.08
CA ALA A 23 -16.97 20.26 13.10
C ALA A 23 -15.53 20.58 12.69
N ALA A 24 -15.33 21.49 11.75
CA ALA A 24 -14.00 21.94 11.34
C ALA A 24 -13.31 22.76 12.44
N ALA A 25 -14.04 23.66 13.12
CA ALA A 25 -13.52 24.43 14.24
C ALA A 25 -13.03 23.52 15.38
N ARG A 26 -13.83 22.51 15.74
CA ARG A 26 -13.45 21.50 16.73
C ARG A 26 -12.19 20.74 16.31
N ALA A 27 -12.11 20.35 15.02
CA ALA A 27 -10.96 19.59 14.50
C ALA A 27 -9.66 20.40 14.52
N LEU A 28 -9.74 21.74 14.38
CA LEU A 28 -8.57 22.64 14.38
C LEU A 28 -8.30 23.27 15.76
N GLY A 29 -9.05 22.90 16.82
CA GLY A 29 -8.92 23.50 18.14
C GLY A 29 -9.22 25.03 18.17
N ARG A 30 -10.04 25.51 17.21
CA ARG A 30 -10.39 26.92 17.04
C ARG A 30 -11.86 27.19 17.43
N SER A 31 -12.19 28.45 17.79
CA SER A 31 -13.59 28.79 17.92
C SER A 31 -14.30 28.88 16.56
N PRO A 32 -15.63 28.57 16.48
CA PRO A 32 -16.38 28.68 15.23
C PRO A 32 -16.32 30.08 14.60
N SER A 33 -16.28 31.12 15.41
CA SER A 33 -16.15 32.53 14.97
C SER A 33 -14.77 32.82 14.37
N ALA A 34 -13.70 32.27 14.94
CA ALA A 34 -12.34 32.44 14.44
C ALA A 34 -12.19 31.70 13.10
N LEU A 35 -12.75 30.47 12.99
CA LEU A 35 -12.74 29.72 11.73
C LEU A 35 -13.53 30.42 10.61
N THR A 36 -14.70 30.97 10.96
CA THR A 36 -15.52 31.70 9.99
C THR A 36 -14.76 32.96 9.49
N ARG A 37 -14.07 33.68 10.36
CA ARG A 37 -13.25 34.84 9.96
C ARG A 37 -12.09 34.45 9.06
N ALA A 38 -11.41 33.34 9.35
CA ALA A 38 -10.32 32.85 8.51
C ALA A 38 -10.80 32.51 7.09
N VAL A 39 -11.95 31.82 6.96
CA VAL A 39 -12.55 31.54 5.66
C VAL A 39 -13.01 32.81 4.95
N GLN A 40 -13.57 33.78 5.67
CA GLN A 40 -13.99 35.06 5.10
C GLN A 40 -12.78 35.84 4.56
N ALA A 41 -11.68 35.90 5.31
CA ALA A 41 -10.45 36.53 4.86
C ALA A 41 -9.90 35.93 3.58
N LEU A 42 -9.94 34.59 3.46
CA LEU A 42 -9.58 33.91 2.23
C LEU A 42 -10.54 34.27 1.07
N GLU A 43 -11.86 34.29 1.32
CA GLU A 43 -12.88 34.67 0.32
C GLU A 43 -12.66 36.11 -0.17
N GLU A 44 -12.30 37.01 0.72
CA GLU A 44 -11.95 38.41 0.39
C GLU A 44 -10.66 38.49 -0.44
N SER A 45 -9.64 37.71 -0.08
CA SER A 45 -8.36 37.70 -0.81
C SER A 45 -8.47 37.16 -2.22
N VAL A 46 -9.33 36.17 -2.44
CA VAL A 46 -9.59 35.58 -3.77
C VAL A 46 -10.69 36.29 -4.56
N GLY A 47 -11.37 37.25 -3.94
CA GLY A 47 -12.41 38.08 -4.59
C GLY A 47 -13.71 37.33 -4.85
N GLY A 48 -14.03 36.29 -4.09
CA GLY A 48 -15.24 35.50 -4.31
C GLY A 48 -15.61 34.54 -3.18
N LYS A 49 -16.88 34.10 -3.15
CA LYS A 49 -17.32 33.10 -2.18
C LYS A 49 -16.84 31.73 -2.55
N LEU A 50 -16.30 30.99 -1.56
CA LEU A 50 -15.81 29.63 -1.71
C LEU A 50 -16.82 28.58 -1.23
N PHE A 51 -17.77 29.00 -0.37
CA PHE A 51 -18.85 28.15 0.11
C PHE A 51 -20.23 28.73 -0.20
N ASN A 52 -21.14 27.85 -0.61
CA ASN A 52 -22.59 28.11 -0.56
C ASN A 52 -23.06 27.84 0.87
N ARG A 53 -23.63 28.85 1.52
CA ARG A 53 -24.21 28.74 2.87
C ARG A 53 -25.73 28.66 2.73
N SER A 54 -26.29 27.46 2.75
CA SER A 54 -27.72 27.25 2.97
C SER A 54 -27.96 26.86 4.43
N SER A 55 -29.18 27.04 4.93
CA SER A 55 -29.53 26.75 6.32
C SER A 55 -29.27 25.29 6.75
N ASN A 56 -29.12 24.36 5.79
CA ASN A 56 -29.00 22.91 6.05
C ASN A 56 -27.73 22.26 5.53
N ALA A 57 -26.88 22.95 4.72
CA ALA A 57 -25.67 22.32 4.16
C ALA A 57 -24.58 23.36 3.83
N VAL A 58 -23.32 22.95 4.01
CA VAL A 58 -22.14 23.65 3.53
C VAL A 58 -21.62 22.88 2.31
N SER A 59 -21.66 23.52 1.13
CA SER A 59 -21.12 23.01 -0.10
C SER A 59 -20.15 24.01 -0.73
N LEU A 60 -19.23 23.53 -1.56
CA LEU A 60 -18.32 24.40 -2.31
C LEU A 60 -19.07 25.14 -3.40
N THR A 61 -18.60 26.35 -3.73
CA THR A 61 -18.89 27.04 -4.99
C THR A 61 -17.97 26.50 -6.09
N GLU A 62 -18.19 26.86 -7.33
CA GLU A 62 -17.27 26.55 -8.44
C GLU A 62 -15.84 27.06 -8.14
N ALA A 63 -15.74 28.26 -7.58
CA ALA A 63 -14.45 28.83 -7.14
C ALA A 63 -13.80 28.00 -6.04
N GLY A 64 -14.61 27.52 -5.07
CA GLY A 64 -14.16 26.64 -4.01
C GLY A 64 -13.67 25.29 -4.54
N GLU A 65 -14.39 24.69 -5.48
CA GLU A 65 -13.98 23.42 -6.12
C GLU A 65 -12.65 23.55 -6.88
N ARG A 66 -12.48 24.67 -7.57
CA ARG A 66 -11.22 24.98 -8.27
C ARG A 66 -10.06 25.26 -7.33
N LEU A 67 -10.29 25.97 -6.22
CA LEU A 67 -9.25 26.31 -5.26
C LEU A 67 -8.81 25.12 -4.41
N LEU A 68 -9.74 24.21 -4.06
CA LEU A 68 -9.47 23.12 -3.11
C LEU A 68 -8.25 22.26 -3.44
N PRO A 69 -8.03 21.80 -4.69
CA PRO A 69 -6.84 21.04 -5.05
C PRO A 69 -5.54 21.83 -4.86
N HIS A 70 -5.57 23.15 -5.10
CA HIS A 70 -4.42 24.03 -4.90
C HIS A 70 -4.15 24.28 -3.42
N ALA A 71 -5.21 24.47 -2.62
CA ALA A 71 -5.10 24.60 -1.16
C ALA A 71 -4.42 23.37 -0.55
N TYR A 72 -4.83 22.16 -0.95
CA TYR A 72 -4.17 20.95 -0.48
C TYR A 72 -2.68 20.88 -0.88
N LYS A 73 -2.33 21.26 -2.11
CA LYS A 73 -0.93 21.29 -2.54
C LYS A 73 -0.08 22.26 -1.75
N MET A 74 -0.60 23.47 -1.45
CA MET A 74 0.12 24.48 -0.68
C MET A 74 0.32 24.02 0.78
N LEU A 75 -0.69 23.43 1.40
CA LEU A 75 -0.60 22.88 2.76
C LEU A 75 0.34 21.68 2.83
N ASP A 76 0.32 20.81 1.82
CA ASP A 76 1.26 19.69 1.71
C ASP A 76 2.71 20.20 1.60
N LEU A 77 2.96 21.23 0.76
CA LEU A 77 4.30 21.81 0.59
C LEU A 77 4.81 22.51 1.87
N GLN A 78 3.93 23.21 2.59
CA GLN A 78 4.28 23.77 3.91
C GLN A 78 4.70 22.65 4.86
N ARG A 79 3.91 21.59 4.94
CA ARG A 79 4.23 20.45 5.79
C ARG A 79 5.55 19.80 5.42
N GLU A 80 5.83 19.62 4.12
CA GLU A 80 7.12 19.10 3.64
C GLU A 80 8.29 19.98 4.08
N ALA A 81 8.13 21.31 4.00
CA ALA A 81 9.15 22.23 4.46
C ALA A 81 9.38 22.16 5.98
N ASP A 82 8.30 22.07 6.79
CA ASP A 82 8.38 21.90 8.23
C ASP A 82 9.07 20.59 8.61
N GLU A 83 8.75 19.50 7.89
CA GLU A 83 9.33 18.17 8.07
C GLU A 83 10.83 18.13 7.69
N ASP A 84 11.22 18.81 6.62
CA ASP A 84 12.63 18.95 6.22
C ASP A 84 13.43 19.72 7.26
N LEU A 85 12.88 20.81 7.80
CA LEU A 85 13.52 21.59 8.85
C LEU A 85 13.66 20.79 10.16
N ALA A 86 12.67 20.00 10.52
CA ALA A 86 12.75 19.12 11.68
C ALA A 86 13.77 17.99 11.49
N GLY A 87 13.89 17.48 10.27
CA GLY A 87 14.94 16.52 9.91
C GLY A 87 16.34 17.05 10.21
N ILE A 88 16.58 18.35 10.10
CA ILE A 88 17.85 19.02 10.46
C ILE A 88 18.07 18.97 11.98
N SER A 89 17.02 19.09 12.79
CA SER A 89 17.09 18.99 14.26
C SER A 89 17.12 17.54 14.78
N GLY A 90 17.08 16.54 13.88
CA GLY A 90 17.12 15.12 14.27
C GLY A 90 15.80 14.58 14.83
N GLN A 91 14.71 15.31 14.72
CA GLN A 91 13.38 14.88 15.16
C GLN A 91 12.59 14.29 14.00
N ALA A 92 12.04 13.10 14.20
CA ALA A 92 11.08 12.50 13.28
C ALA A 92 9.66 12.79 13.78
N TYR A 93 8.85 13.48 12.98
CA TYR A 93 7.45 13.74 13.29
C TYR A 93 6.60 13.82 12.00
N GLY A 94 5.27 13.83 12.16
CA GLY A 94 4.33 13.92 11.05
C GLY A 94 3.80 12.56 10.60
N TRP A 95 3.30 12.47 9.37
CA TRP A 95 2.68 11.26 8.83
C TRP A 95 3.62 10.52 7.91
N VAL A 96 3.78 9.21 8.14
CA VAL A 96 4.33 8.27 7.15
C VAL A 96 3.16 7.63 6.42
N ARG A 97 3.09 7.83 5.11
CA ARG A 97 2.05 7.28 4.24
C ARG A 97 2.65 6.27 3.29
N PHE A 98 2.12 5.06 3.29
CA PHE A 98 2.62 4.02 2.43
C PHE A 98 1.52 3.09 1.91
N SER A 99 1.84 2.32 0.87
CA SER A 99 1.07 1.15 0.49
C SER A 99 1.91 -0.10 0.55
N ALA A 100 1.27 -1.25 0.83
CA ALA A 100 1.92 -2.54 0.90
C ALA A 100 0.97 -3.66 0.46
N PRO A 101 1.49 -4.84 0.04
CA PRO A 101 0.67 -6.02 -0.19
C PRO A 101 -0.21 -6.33 1.01
N GLU A 102 -1.46 -6.69 0.74
CA GLU A 102 -2.51 -6.89 1.74
C GLU A 102 -2.08 -7.76 2.91
N PHE A 103 -1.38 -8.89 2.61
CA PHE A 103 -0.97 -9.85 3.60
C PHE A 103 0.22 -9.45 4.51
N LEU A 104 1.00 -8.39 4.17
CA LEU A 104 1.95 -7.80 5.10
C LEU A 104 1.23 -7.07 6.26
N GLY A 105 -0.01 -6.64 6.05
CA GLY A 105 -0.87 -6.05 7.07
C GLY A 105 -1.38 -7.03 8.13
N HIS A 106 -1.33 -8.33 7.86
CA HIS A 106 -1.83 -9.36 8.79
C HIS A 106 -0.81 -9.85 9.83
N GLY A 107 0.41 -9.36 9.81
CA GLY A 107 1.41 -9.84 10.78
C GLY A 107 2.71 -9.07 10.82
N VAL A 108 3.42 -8.97 9.72
CA VAL A 108 4.78 -8.42 9.67
C VAL A 108 4.79 -6.91 9.95
N LEU A 109 4.08 -6.12 9.14
CA LEU A 109 4.14 -4.66 9.25
C LEU A 109 3.52 -4.11 10.54
N PRO A 110 2.38 -4.57 11.07
CA PRO A 110 1.88 -4.08 12.34
C PRO A 110 2.85 -4.21 13.50
N ARG A 111 3.63 -5.30 13.55
CA ARG A 111 4.66 -5.50 14.58
C ARG A 111 5.83 -4.52 14.43
N LEU A 112 6.29 -4.31 13.21
CA LEU A 112 7.36 -3.33 12.93
C LEU A 112 6.88 -1.90 13.22
N ILE A 113 5.65 -1.56 12.83
CA ILE A 113 5.04 -0.25 13.10
C ILE A 113 4.90 -0.02 14.61
N ALA A 114 4.53 -1.04 15.40
CA ALA A 114 4.47 -0.92 16.85
C ALA A 114 5.83 -0.55 17.46
N GLN A 115 6.90 -1.25 17.07
CA GLN A 115 8.27 -0.94 17.51
C GLN A 115 8.72 0.45 17.06
N TYR A 116 8.34 0.83 15.84
CA TYR A 116 8.64 2.15 15.28
C TYR A 116 7.92 3.25 16.05
N ALA A 117 6.63 3.08 16.38
CA ALA A 117 5.84 4.04 17.14
C ALA A 117 6.35 4.25 18.57
N GLU A 118 6.87 3.21 19.22
CA GLU A 118 7.54 3.33 20.53
C GLU A 118 8.79 4.22 20.46
N ARG A 119 9.55 4.11 19.35
CA ARG A 119 10.79 4.87 19.17
C ARG A 119 10.56 6.29 18.68
N TYR A 120 9.49 6.52 17.94
CA TYR A 120 9.14 7.81 17.33
C TYR A 120 7.68 8.17 17.64
N PRO A 121 7.37 8.58 18.89
CA PRO A 121 5.99 8.80 19.36
C PRO A 121 5.27 9.96 18.65
N ASP A 122 6.01 10.88 18.04
CA ASP A 122 5.46 12.02 17.29
C ASP A 122 5.18 11.70 15.81
N VAL A 123 5.44 10.46 15.37
CA VAL A 123 5.16 10.01 14.01
C VAL A 123 3.83 9.27 13.98
N ASN A 124 2.99 9.65 13.03
CA ASN A 124 1.75 8.97 12.70
C ASN A 124 1.96 8.10 11.45
N VAL A 125 1.21 7.02 11.34
CA VAL A 125 1.31 6.09 10.22
C VAL A 125 -0.05 5.92 9.54
N ASP A 126 -0.06 6.04 8.21
CA ASP A 126 -1.22 5.84 7.35
C ASP A 126 -0.85 4.80 6.26
N GLY A 127 -1.36 3.58 6.41
CA GLY A 127 -1.02 2.43 5.56
C GLY A 127 -2.20 1.96 4.71
N ILE A 128 -1.99 1.88 3.40
CA ILE A 128 -2.94 1.28 2.45
C ILE A 128 -2.46 -0.14 2.12
N PHE A 129 -3.23 -1.15 2.55
CA PHE A 129 -2.94 -2.55 2.27
C PHE A 129 -3.73 -3.02 1.05
N THR A 130 -3.03 -3.32 -0.03
CA THR A 130 -3.64 -3.76 -1.30
C THR A 130 -2.62 -4.48 -2.17
N ASP A 131 -3.08 -5.42 -2.98
CA ASP A 131 -2.24 -6.11 -3.96
C ASP A 131 -2.23 -5.38 -5.33
N GLU A 132 -3.00 -4.31 -5.47
CA GLU A 132 -2.93 -3.44 -6.64
C GLU A 132 -1.68 -2.54 -6.59
N THR A 133 -1.15 -2.20 -7.76
CA THR A 133 -0.02 -1.28 -7.83
C THR A 133 -0.46 0.15 -7.62
N ILE A 134 -0.10 0.75 -6.49
CA ILE A 134 -0.29 2.17 -6.24
C ILE A 134 1.01 2.90 -6.57
N ASP A 135 0.91 3.92 -7.43
CA ASP A 135 2.01 4.84 -7.71
C ASP A 135 2.13 5.84 -6.55
N PRO A 136 3.23 5.82 -5.76
CA PRO A 136 3.36 6.68 -4.60
C PRO A 136 3.34 8.17 -4.96
N ALA A 137 3.94 8.57 -6.09
CA ALA A 137 3.96 9.97 -6.49
C ALA A 137 2.56 10.51 -6.80
N LYS A 138 1.73 9.72 -7.49
CA LYS A 138 0.35 10.12 -7.85
C LYS A 138 -0.61 10.06 -6.66
N SER A 139 -0.36 9.17 -5.72
CA SER A 139 -1.25 8.90 -4.58
C SER A 139 -0.84 9.60 -3.29
N LYS A 140 0.17 10.50 -3.36
CA LYS A 140 0.71 11.23 -2.21
C LYS A 140 1.17 10.31 -1.07
N LEU A 141 1.80 9.18 -1.43
CA LEU A 141 2.44 8.27 -0.51
C LEU A 141 3.94 8.58 -0.46
N ASP A 142 4.53 8.40 0.70
CA ASP A 142 5.98 8.52 0.87
C ASP A 142 6.70 7.37 0.15
N PHE A 143 6.13 6.14 0.22
CA PHE A 143 6.66 4.97 -0.48
C PHE A 143 5.58 3.90 -0.70
N SER A 144 5.90 2.91 -1.53
CA SER A 144 5.09 1.69 -1.69
C SER A 144 5.96 0.47 -1.53
N ILE A 145 5.52 -0.53 -0.76
CA ILE A 145 6.15 -1.85 -0.69
C ILE A 145 5.54 -2.72 -1.79
N ARG A 146 6.38 -3.37 -2.57
CA ARG A 146 5.97 -4.24 -3.68
C ARG A 146 6.71 -5.56 -3.64
N GLY A 147 5.99 -6.65 -3.90
CA GLY A 147 6.57 -7.97 -4.05
C GLY A 147 6.68 -8.38 -5.51
N GLY A 148 7.73 -9.08 -5.85
CA GLY A 148 7.95 -9.64 -7.18
C GLY A 148 9.30 -9.30 -7.78
N TYR A 149 9.31 -9.06 -9.08
CA TYR A 149 10.54 -8.74 -9.80
C TYR A 149 10.62 -7.24 -10.02
N PRO A 150 11.81 -6.61 -9.79
CA PRO A 150 12.00 -5.18 -10.05
C PRO A 150 11.60 -4.85 -11.50
N GLN A 151 10.90 -3.72 -11.66
CA GLN A 151 10.55 -3.20 -12.99
C GLN A 151 11.20 -1.85 -13.16
N SER A 152 11.61 -1.51 -14.38
CA SER A 152 12.08 -0.15 -14.69
C SER A 152 10.93 0.84 -14.45
N SER A 153 11.19 1.86 -13.69
CA SER A 153 10.26 2.96 -13.41
C SER A 153 11.07 4.19 -13.03
N ASP A 154 10.45 5.37 -13.05
CA ASP A 154 11.05 6.61 -12.57
C ASP A 154 11.16 6.68 -11.03
N LEU A 155 10.74 5.61 -10.35
CA LEU A 155 10.82 5.47 -8.90
C LEU A 155 12.16 4.89 -8.48
N ILE A 156 12.67 5.32 -7.33
CA ILE A 156 13.83 4.71 -6.69
C ILE A 156 13.38 3.42 -6.00
N GLY A 157 14.08 2.33 -6.29
CA GLY A 157 13.85 1.02 -5.66
C GLY A 157 14.85 0.73 -4.56
N PHE A 158 14.38 0.31 -3.39
CA PHE A 158 15.19 -0.15 -2.28
C PHE A 158 14.83 -1.60 -1.94
N PRO A 159 15.77 -2.58 -2.06
CA PRO A 159 15.49 -3.97 -1.74
C PRO A 159 15.34 -4.15 -0.23
N LEU A 160 14.27 -4.82 0.19
CA LEU A 160 13.99 -5.15 1.58
C LEU A 160 14.46 -6.56 1.92
N TRP A 161 13.92 -7.58 1.22
CA TRP A 161 14.37 -8.97 1.34
C TRP A 161 14.02 -9.79 0.10
N SER A 162 14.77 -10.86 -0.14
CA SER A 162 14.47 -11.86 -1.16
C SER A 162 13.64 -13.00 -0.57
N TYR A 163 12.82 -13.64 -1.40
CA TYR A 163 12.03 -14.79 -1.02
C TYR A 163 11.89 -15.77 -2.18
N SER A 164 11.44 -16.97 -1.90
CA SER A 164 11.14 -17.96 -2.93
C SER A 164 9.64 -18.19 -3.06
N ARG A 165 9.21 -18.67 -4.21
CA ARG A 165 7.83 -19.10 -4.43
C ARG A 165 7.82 -20.56 -4.80
N TYR A 166 6.89 -21.30 -4.20
CA TYR A 166 6.63 -22.70 -4.48
C TYR A 166 5.14 -22.93 -4.66
N LEU A 167 4.80 -24.14 -5.08
CA LEU A 167 3.42 -24.61 -5.12
C LEU A 167 3.05 -25.26 -3.79
N TYR A 168 1.83 -24.98 -3.34
CA TYR A 168 1.29 -25.50 -2.10
C TYR A 168 -0.18 -25.91 -2.28
N ALA A 169 -0.59 -26.95 -1.58
CA ALA A 169 -1.98 -27.37 -1.46
C ALA A 169 -2.23 -27.93 -0.05
N SER A 170 -3.49 -27.98 0.38
CA SER A 170 -3.82 -28.65 1.64
C SER A 170 -3.73 -30.15 1.52
N PRO A 171 -3.41 -30.89 2.61
CA PRO A 171 -3.44 -32.35 2.63
C PRO A 171 -4.78 -32.91 2.12
N GLU A 172 -5.90 -32.33 2.58
CA GLU A 172 -7.24 -32.75 2.18
C GLU A 172 -7.49 -32.67 0.66
N TYR A 173 -6.96 -31.62 0.00
CA TYR A 173 -7.02 -31.52 -1.46
C TYR A 173 -6.23 -32.66 -2.13
N LEU A 174 -5.01 -32.90 -1.66
CA LEU A 174 -4.11 -33.91 -2.23
C LEU A 174 -4.58 -35.33 -1.96
N GLU A 175 -5.22 -35.61 -0.84
CA GLU A 175 -5.88 -36.90 -0.55
C GLU A 175 -6.99 -37.21 -1.57
N ARG A 176 -7.74 -36.21 -1.97
CA ARG A 176 -8.87 -36.37 -2.92
C ARG A 176 -8.43 -36.41 -4.41
N HIS A 177 -7.34 -35.74 -4.76
CA HIS A 177 -6.96 -35.53 -6.16
C HIS A 177 -5.59 -36.12 -6.52
N GLY A 178 -4.87 -36.69 -5.56
CA GLY A 178 -3.49 -37.16 -5.73
C GLY A 178 -2.45 -36.05 -5.58
N MET A 179 -1.21 -36.45 -5.31
CA MET A 179 -0.03 -35.58 -5.34
C MET A 179 0.49 -35.53 -6.78
N PRO A 180 0.63 -34.37 -7.44
CA PRO A 180 1.28 -34.31 -8.74
C PRO A 180 2.73 -34.80 -8.64
N ASP A 181 3.13 -35.68 -9.50
CA ASP A 181 4.48 -36.25 -9.59
C ASP A 181 5.40 -35.49 -10.56
N SER A 182 4.83 -34.58 -11.32
CA SER A 182 5.57 -33.74 -12.28
C SER A 182 4.87 -32.38 -12.46
N ILE A 183 5.57 -31.46 -13.12
CA ILE A 183 4.99 -30.13 -13.44
C ILE A 183 3.87 -30.27 -14.49
N GLU A 184 3.98 -31.22 -15.42
CA GLU A 184 2.96 -31.50 -16.44
C GLU A 184 1.67 -32.02 -15.80
N ALA A 185 1.77 -32.78 -14.72
CA ALA A 185 0.61 -33.34 -14.02
C ALA A 185 -0.29 -32.24 -13.40
N LEU A 186 0.22 -30.99 -13.27
CA LEU A 186 -0.57 -29.85 -12.82
C LEU A 186 -1.78 -29.54 -13.70
N GLU A 187 -1.77 -29.95 -14.97
CA GLU A 187 -2.92 -29.78 -15.89
C GLU A 187 -4.18 -30.51 -15.41
N ALA A 188 -4.01 -31.61 -14.68
CA ALA A 188 -5.13 -32.36 -14.11
C ALA A 188 -5.67 -31.75 -12.78
N HIS A 189 -4.99 -30.75 -12.24
CA HIS A 189 -5.33 -30.17 -10.95
C HIS A 189 -6.03 -28.81 -11.04
N SER A 190 -6.80 -28.48 -10.02
CA SER A 190 -7.39 -27.14 -9.84
C SER A 190 -6.30 -26.18 -9.41
N LEU A 191 -5.97 -25.20 -10.26
CA LEU A 191 -5.02 -24.15 -9.92
C LEU A 191 -5.75 -22.91 -9.43
N ILE A 192 -5.15 -22.25 -8.41
CA ILE A 192 -5.61 -20.99 -7.84
C ILE A 192 -4.64 -19.89 -8.27
N LEU A 193 -5.13 -18.89 -9.00
CA LEU A 193 -4.32 -17.84 -9.57
C LEU A 193 -4.54 -16.50 -8.86
N HIS A 194 -3.44 -15.85 -8.49
CA HIS A 194 -3.44 -14.46 -8.06
C HIS A 194 -3.44 -13.54 -9.29
N THR A 195 -4.35 -12.56 -9.34
CA THR A 195 -4.55 -11.73 -10.52
C THR A 195 -4.06 -10.30 -10.39
N ALA A 196 -3.77 -9.83 -9.18
CA ALA A 196 -3.21 -8.49 -8.93
C ALA A 196 -1.68 -8.55 -8.76
N PRO A 197 -0.97 -7.48 -9.08
CA PRO A 197 -1.44 -6.34 -9.90
C PRO A 197 -1.55 -6.70 -11.38
N ARG A 198 -1.15 -7.91 -11.75
CA ARG A 198 -1.23 -8.45 -13.11
C ARG A 198 -1.36 -9.96 -13.10
N ILE A 199 -2.04 -10.49 -14.10
CA ILE A 199 -2.18 -11.94 -14.27
C ILE A 199 -0.90 -12.53 -14.87
N LEU A 200 -0.21 -13.35 -14.09
CA LEU A 200 0.93 -14.14 -14.57
C LEU A 200 0.42 -15.51 -15.02
N LYS A 201 0.10 -15.64 -16.30
CA LYS A 201 -0.41 -16.90 -16.89
C LYS A 201 0.68 -17.93 -17.11
N GLU A 202 1.93 -17.50 -17.31
CA GLU A 202 3.08 -18.38 -17.46
C GLU A 202 3.79 -18.51 -16.13
N TRP A 203 3.99 -19.74 -15.71
CA TRP A 203 4.71 -20.11 -14.52
C TRP A 203 6.04 -20.74 -14.92
N ASN A 204 7.13 -20.08 -14.53
CA ASN A 204 8.48 -20.52 -14.82
C ASN A 204 9.02 -21.27 -13.60
N PHE A 205 9.24 -22.56 -13.77
CA PHE A 205 9.78 -23.44 -12.76
C PHE A 205 11.27 -23.66 -12.98
N ARG A 206 12.02 -23.72 -11.92
CA ARG A 206 13.46 -24.00 -11.96
C ARG A 206 13.84 -24.97 -10.85
N SER A 207 14.53 -26.05 -11.26
CA SER A 207 15.26 -26.97 -10.39
C SER A 207 16.76 -26.88 -10.68
N GLU A 208 17.58 -27.68 -10.00
CA GLU A 208 19.01 -27.82 -10.33
C GLU A 208 19.23 -28.40 -11.72
N ALA A 209 18.34 -29.30 -12.18
CA ALA A 209 18.48 -30.03 -13.42
C ALA A 209 17.90 -29.30 -14.63
N GLN A 210 16.81 -28.54 -14.46
CA GLN A 210 16.06 -28.01 -15.60
C GLN A 210 15.24 -26.76 -15.26
N ALA A 211 14.83 -26.06 -16.34
CA ALA A 211 13.88 -24.96 -16.30
C ALA A 211 12.69 -25.32 -17.21
N ILE A 212 11.47 -25.21 -16.67
CA ILE A 212 10.23 -25.55 -17.37
C ILE A 212 9.31 -24.33 -17.30
N SER A 213 8.66 -24.00 -18.41
CA SER A 213 7.62 -22.96 -18.43
C SER A 213 6.29 -23.61 -18.79
N VAL A 214 5.29 -23.39 -17.95
CA VAL A 214 3.95 -23.95 -18.13
C VAL A 214 2.92 -22.83 -18.08
N ARG A 215 1.96 -22.91 -19.00
CA ARG A 215 0.81 -21.99 -18.96
C ARG A 215 -0.20 -22.51 -17.95
N ALA A 216 -0.41 -21.72 -16.89
CA ALA A 216 -1.39 -22.05 -15.88
C ALA A 216 -2.82 -21.90 -16.41
N HIS A 217 -3.64 -22.94 -16.23
CA HIS A 217 -5.07 -22.95 -16.53
C HIS A 217 -5.87 -22.94 -15.22
N PRO A 218 -6.14 -21.73 -14.64
CA PRO A 218 -6.74 -21.64 -13.32
C PRO A 218 -8.22 -21.99 -13.35
N LYS A 219 -8.66 -22.75 -12.34
CA LYS A 219 -10.08 -22.92 -12.01
C LYS A 219 -10.59 -21.76 -11.13
N PHE A 220 -9.72 -21.21 -10.27
CA PHE A 220 -10.06 -20.12 -9.37
C PHE A 220 -9.11 -18.93 -9.58
N ARG A 221 -9.64 -17.70 -9.49
CA ARG A 221 -8.88 -16.47 -9.66
C ARG A 221 -9.30 -15.46 -8.60
N PHE A 222 -8.32 -14.90 -7.88
CA PHE A 222 -8.54 -13.87 -6.87
C PHE A 222 -7.54 -12.73 -7.05
N ASN A 223 -7.95 -11.52 -6.77
CA ASN A 223 -7.08 -10.34 -6.79
C ASN A 223 -6.42 -10.04 -5.44
N SER A 224 -6.69 -10.83 -4.42
CA SER A 224 -6.12 -10.75 -3.08
C SER A 224 -5.23 -11.96 -2.82
N GLY A 225 -3.97 -11.73 -2.44
CA GLY A 225 -3.04 -12.78 -2.03
C GLY A 225 -3.51 -13.51 -0.78
N SER A 226 -4.16 -12.81 0.14
CA SER A 226 -4.80 -13.41 1.31
C SER A 226 -5.92 -14.38 0.91
N ALA A 227 -6.74 -14.03 -0.07
CA ALA A 227 -7.78 -14.92 -0.58
C ALA A 227 -7.20 -16.16 -1.27
N VAL A 228 -6.12 -16.01 -2.06
CA VAL A 228 -5.40 -17.15 -2.68
C VAL A 228 -4.87 -18.09 -1.61
N PHE A 229 -4.25 -17.56 -0.57
CA PHE A 229 -3.71 -18.32 0.55
C PHE A 229 -4.79 -19.09 1.31
N GLN A 230 -5.88 -18.42 1.68
CA GLN A 230 -7.00 -19.05 2.37
C GLN A 230 -7.70 -20.10 1.50
N ALA A 231 -7.80 -19.87 0.19
CA ALA A 231 -8.35 -20.85 -0.75
C ALA A 231 -7.50 -22.12 -0.84
N ALA A 232 -6.18 -22.00 -0.78
CA ALA A 232 -5.28 -23.16 -0.74
C ALA A 232 -5.47 -23.96 0.57
N LEU A 233 -5.54 -23.27 1.72
CA LEU A 233 -5.81 -23.88 3.01
C LEU A 233 -7.18 -24.58 3.06
N ALA A 234 -8.18 -24.01 2.43
CA ALA A 234 -9.53 -24.56 2.33
C ALA A 234 -9.67 -25.71 1.32
N GLY A 235 -8.58 -26.18 0.70
CA GLY A 235 -8.60 -27.31 -0.22
C GLY A 235 -9.25 -27.05 -1.57
N LEU A 236 -9.23 -25.79 -2.07
CA LEU A 236 -9.77 -25.49 -3.39
C LEU A 236 -8.84 -25.91 -4.53
N GLY A 237 -7.53 -26.06 -4.26
CA GLY A 237 -6.56 -26.43 -5.28
C GLY A 237 -5.11 -26.11 -4.89
N ILE A 238 -4.27 -26.06 -5.91
CA ILE A 238 -2.84 -25.77 -5.81
C ILE A 238 -2.61 -24.28 -6.07
N ALA A 239 -1.93 -23.59 -5.13
CA ALA A 239 -1.60 -22.19 -5.22
C ALA A 239 -0.08 -21.96 -5.26
N ARG A 240 0.32 -20.87 -5.95
CA ARG A 240 1.68 -20.37 -5.92
C ARG A 240 1.81 -19.35 -4.78
N LEU A 241 2.55 -19.70 -3.72
CA LEU A 241 2.70 -18.87 -2.53
C LEU A 241 4.18 -18.56 -2.26
N ALA A 242 4.44 -17.49 -1.53
CA ALA A 242 5.75 -17.18 -0.99
C ALA A 242 6.08 -18.14 0.17
N ASP A 243 7.34 -18.56 0.27
CA ASP A 243 7.83 -19.47 1.30
C ASP A 243 7.57 -18.93 2.71
N TRP A 244 7.98 -17.70 2.99
CA TRP A 244 7.81 -17.08 4.30
C TRP A 244 6.34 -17.01 4.78
N LEU A 245 5.37 -17.09 3.84
CA LEU A 245 3.96 -17.15 4.16
C LEU A 245 3.47 -18.57 4.39
N ALA A 246 3.91 -19.50 3.54
CA ALA A 246 3.38 -20.86 3.53
C ALA A 246 4.09 -21.79 4.52
N GLU A 247 5.38 -21.58 4.82
CA GLU A 247 6.16 -22.45 5.72
C GLU A 247 5.58 -22.62 7.11
N PRO A 248 5.02 -21.60 7.79
CA PRO A 248 4.34 -21.82 9.07
C PRO A 248 3.16 -22.79 8.97
N GLU A 249 2.45 -22.79 7.85
CA GLU A 249 1.33 -23.69 7.59
C GLU A 249 1.80 -25.10 7.23
N VAL A 250 2.95 -25.20 6.57
CA VAL A 250 3.60 -26.50 6.31
C VAL A 250 4.06 -27.13 7.62
N GLN A 251 4.68 -26.37 8.50
CA GLN A 251 5.09 -26.86 9.83
C GLN A 251 3.90 -27.27 10.69
N ALA A 252 2.76 -26.59 10.53
CA ALA A 252 1.52 -26.93 11.19
C ALA A 252 0.73 -28.08 10.53
N GLY A 253 1.22 -28.63 9.41
CA GLY A 253 0.58 -29.72 8.65
C GLY A 253 -0.67 -29.31 7.89
N ARG A 254 -0.93 -28.00 7.72
CA ARG A 254 -2.10 -27.48 6.98
C ARG A 254 -1.85 -27.26 5.50
N LEU A 255 -0.59 -27.13 5.08
CA LEU A 255 -0.17 -27.12 3.68
C LEU A 255 0.93 -28.14 3.45
N LEU A 256 1.00 -28.65 2.21
CA LEU A 256 2.12 -29.44 1.71
C LEU A 256 2.70 -28.75 0.51
N ARG A 257 4.04 -28.81 0.37
CA ARG A 257 4.72 -28.33 -0.83
C ARG A 257 4.54 -29.34 -1.96
N VAL A 258 4.07 -28.84 -3.10
CA VAL A 258 3.85 -29.64 -4.33
C VAL A 258 5.06 -29.45 -5.24
N CYS A 259 5.62 -30.53 -5.79
CA CYS A 259 6.84 -30.53 -6.61
C CYS A 259 7.97 -29.73 -5.92
N PRO A 260 8.42 -30.16 -4.73
CA PRO A 260 9.27 -29.34 -3.84
C PRO A 260 10.66 -29.02 -4.43
N GLU A 261 11.12 -29.79 -5.41
CA GLU A 261 12.36 -29.57 -6.14
C GLU A 261 12.33 -28.36 -7.07
N TYR A 262 11.13 -27.86 -7.40
CA TYR A 262 10.95 -26.71 -8.29
C TYR A 262 10.56 -25.45 -7.50
N LYS A 263 11.32 -24.39 -7.70
CA LYS A 263 10.93 -23.02 -7.30
C LYS A 263 10.42 -22.24 -8.51
N LEU A 264 9.51 -21.31 -8.27
CA LEU A 264 9.03 -20.41 -9.31
C LEU A 264 9.90 -19.16 -9.38
N THR A 265 10.33 -18.82 -10.59
CA THR A 265 11.23 -17.69 -10.88
C THR A 265 10.63 -16.75 -11.92
N SER A 266 11.33 -15.65 -12.24
CA SER A 266 11.08 -14.87 -13.45
C SER A 266 11.41 -15.69 -14.70
N SER A 267 11.07 -15.16 -15.88
CA SER A 267 11.52 -15.76 -17.15
C SER A 267 13.06 -15.74 -17.30
N SER A 268 13.76 -14.81 -16.64
CA SER A 268 15.22 -14.73 -16.56
C SER A 268 15.83 -15.63 -15.48
N GLY A 269 15.01 -16.34 -14.69
CA GLY A 269 15.47 -17.22 -13.61
C GLY A 269 15.71 -16.51 -12.27
N GLU A 270 15.35 -15.26 -12.13
CA GLU A 270 15.53 -14.50 -10.90
C GLU A 270 14.51 -14.89 -9.83
N SER A 271 14.94 -14.84 -8.57
CA SER A 271 14.04 -14.96 -7.42
C SER A 271 13.30 -13.65 -7.17
N PRO A 272 12.05 -13.71 -6.72
CA PRO A 272 11.30 -12.50 -6.37
C PRO A 272 11.88 -11.84 -5.13
N GLN A 273 11.70 -10.51 -5.06
CA GLN A 273 12.13 -9.69 -3.94
C GLN A 273 10.96 -8.85 -3.42
N MET A 274 10.98 -8.56 -2.14
CA MET A 274 10.19 -7.48 -1.58
C MET A 274 11.05 -6.22 -1.62
N HIS A 275 10.49 -5.12 -2.11
CA HIS A 275 11.21 -3.86 -2.25
C HIS A 275 10.30 -2.68 -1.93
N ALA A 276 10.87 -1.62 -1.38
CA ALA A 276 10.21 -0.33 -1.28
C ALA A 276 10.51 0.48 -2.53
N VAL A 277 9.52 1.19 -3.06
CA VAL A 277 9.68 2.15 -4.15
C VAL A 277 9.15 3.51 -3.73
N TYR A 278 9.87 4.57 -4.09
CA TYR A 278 9.52 5.93 -3.72
C TYR A 278 9.91 6.92 -4.83
N PRO A 279 9.28 8.11 -4.89
CA PRO A 279 9.63 9.16 -5.84
C PRO A 279 11.07 9.60 -5.67
N ALA A 280 11.73 10.03 -6.75
CA ALA A 280 13.07 10.62 -6.66
C ALA A 280 13.03 11.87 -5.79
N GLY A 281 13.97 11.98 -4.84
CA GLY A 281 14.06 13.08 -3.90
C GLY A 281 14.69 12.65 -2.58
N ASN A 282 14.76 13.60 -1.64
CA ASN A 282 15.27 13.32 -0.31
C ASN A 282 14.11 12.80 0.56
N LEU A 283 14.21 11.55 1.04
CA LEU A 283 13.22 11.01 1.97
C LEU A 283 13.32 11.72 3.32
N PRO A 284 12.20 12.17 3.90
CA PRO A 284 12.17 12.70 5.27
C PRO A 284 12.70 11.71 6.30
N LEU A 285 13.23 12.21 7.42
CA LEU A 285 13.81 11.37 8.47
C LEU A 285 12.83 10.31 8.97
N ARG A 286 11.55 10.67 9.16
CA ARG A 286 10.50 9.75 9.58
C ARG A 286 10.31 8.55 8.62
N VAL A 287 10.56 8.74 7.34
CA VAL A 287 10.45 7.66 6.33
C VAL A 287 11.71 6.81 6.31
N LYS A 288 12.90 7.48 6.32
CA LYS A 288 14.20 6.77 6.36
C LYS A 288 14.35 5.88 7.58
N SER A 289 13.79 6.27 8.71
CA SER A 289 13.89 5.50 9.95
C SER A 289 12.91 4.33 10.04
N LEU A 290 11.90 4.25 9.15
CA LEU A 290 11.00 3.11 9.03
C LEU A 290 11.49 2.07 8.00
N LEU A 291 12.14 2.52 6.92
CA LEU A 291 12.73 1.67 5.87
C LEU A 291 14.09 1.07 6.30
#